data_147a14cbb36becbaa88fd701190f1228
#
_entry.id   147a14cbb36becbaa88fd701190f1228
#
_cell.length_a   1.000
_cell.length_b   1.000
_cell.length_c   1.000
_cell.angle_alpha   90.00
_cell.angle_beta   90.00
_cell.angle_gamma   90.00
#
_symmetry.space_group_name_H-M   'P 1'
#
loop_
_entity.id
_entity.type
_entity.pdbx_description
1 polymer ?
#
loop_
_entity_poly.entity_id
_entity_poly.type
_entity_poly.pdbx_seq_one_letter_code
_entity_poly.pdbx_strand_id
1 'polypeptide(L)'
;MAVGILLVGGFGTRLKPLTEESPKPMLPVAGLPVTEHQILAAKKAGIHTLVLATSYLAEVFTPYFGDGSKWGMKILYAVEKEPLGTGGAIRNAAELLGRDEPVVIFNGDVLSRHSIANQIAFHQSNNADVTLHLIDVDDARAFGCVPTDSAGRVTAFLEKMDNPVTNSINAGCYVFSPQVIDEIPFGTVVSVERETFPALVSQGRPVFGYKEQSYWLDVGTPAALFKGSRDLIEGDYQAMPGTTIAADAQITGGTSIGARCTIGAGVHIEDCIIGDDVIIEEGAILKQSFIAHGTHVPSHTEKVATYLSKKLDLPINL
;
A
#
# COMPACT_ATOMS: atom_id res chain seq x y z
N MET A 1 12.04 -19.02 7.98
CA MET A 1 11.85 -17.57 8.20
C MET A 1 11.84 -16.90 6.84
N ALA A 2 11.48 -15.64 6.72
CA ALA A 2 11.49 -14.89 5.47
C ALA A 2 11.87 -13.45 5.74
N VAL A 3 12.42 -12.78 4.73
CA VAL A 3 12.70 -11.34 4.72
C VAL A 3 11.79 -10.65 3.69
N GLY A 4 11.68 -9.34 3.72
CA GLY A 4 10.77 -8.65 2.83
C GLY A 4 11.36 -7.41 2.16
N ILE A 5 10.78 -7.05 1.02
CA ILE A 5 10.99 -5.78 0.31
C ILE A 5 9.64 -5.15 0.06
N LEU A 6 9.49 -3.89 0.44
CA LEU A 6 8.29 -3.10 0.20
C LEU A 6 8.61 -1.99 -0.80
N LEU A 7 7.95 -2.03 -1.95
CA LEU A 7 8.13 -1.08 -3.04
C LEU A 7 7.34 0.21 -2.73
N VAL A 8 7.99 1.21 -2.17
CA VAL A 8 7.39 2.49 -1.78
C VAL A 8 7.78 3.66 -2.70
N GLY A 9 8.40 3.35 -3.83
CA GLY A 9 8.64 4.30 -4.92
C GLY A 9 7.37 4.56 -5.73
N GLY A 10 7.30 5.72 -6.38
CA GLY A 10 6.20 6.08 -7.27
C GLY A 10 5.59 7.45 -6.97
N PHE A 11 5.22 8.17 -8.04
CA PHE A 11 4.77 9.56 -7.95
C PHE A 11 3.32 9.74 -7.48
N GLY A 12 2.50 8.67 -7.49
CA GLY A 12 1.11 8.73 -7.05
C GLY A 12 0.23 9.74 -7.81
N THR A 13 0.49 9.97 -9.09
CA THR A 13 -0.16 11.03 -9.90
C THR A 13 -1.68 10.90 -9.98
N ARG A 14 -2.19 9.67 -9.96
CA ARG A 14 -3.65 9.39 -9.97
C ARG A 14 -4.35 9.75 -8.65
N LEU A 15 -3.59 9.96 -7.58
CA LEU A 15 -4.09 10.34 -6.24
C LEU A 15 -4.13 11.85 -6.01
N LYS A 16 -3.71 12.65 -6.99
CA LYS A 16 -3.84 14.11 -6.87
C LYS A 16 -5.28 14.53 -6.62
N PRO A 17 -5.51 15.55 -5.74
CA PRO A 17 -4.53 16.41 -5.08
C PRO A 17 -3.92 15.85 -3.78
N LEU A 18 -4.30 14.66 -3.31
CA LEU A 18 -3.88 14.11 -2.02
C LEU A 18 -2.35 13.94 -1.90
N THR A 19 -1.67 13.78 -3.05
CA THR A 19 -0.21 13.60 -3.12
C THR A 19 0.56 14.87 -3.40
N GLU A 20 -0.04 16.05 -3.28
CA GLU A 20 0.67 17.32 -3.48
C GLU A 20 1.69 17.60 -2.36
N GLU A 21 1.40 17.20 -1.13
CA GLU A 21 2.25 17.49 0.04
C GLU A 21 2.74 16.22 0.76
N SER A 22 2.26 15.04 0.37
CA SER A 22 2.64 13.76 1.00
C SER A 22 2.76 12.66 -0.06
N PRO A 23 3.80 11.82 -0.03
CA PRO A 23 3.90 10.70 -0.96
C PRO A 23 2.80 9.68 -0.70
N LYS A 24 2.32 9.04 -1.79
CA LYS A 24 1.25 8.04 -1.75
C LYS A 24 1.38 7.01 -0.60
N PRO A 25 2.54 6.39 -0.33
CA PRO A 25 2.67 5.38 0.71
C PRO A 25 2.50 5.93 2.14
N MET A 26 2.57 7.25 2.30
CA MET A 26 2.39 7.95 3.59
C MET A 26 0.97 8.49 3.78
N LEU A 27 0.10 8.37 2.77
CA LEU A 27 -1.30 8.77 2.93
C LEU A 27 -1.98 7.89 3.98
N PRO A 28 -2.75 8.50 4.91
CA PRO A 28 -3.42 7.74 5.96
C PRO A 28 -4.63 6.98 5.43
N VAL A 29 -4.75 5.74 5.89
CA VAL A 29 -5.93 4.88 5.74
C VAL A 29 -6.31 4.40 7.14
N ALA A 30 -7.52 4.66 7.58
CA ALA A 30 -7.94 4.37 8.95
C ALA A 30 -6.92 4.85 10.01
N GLY A 31 -6.38 6.08 9.84
CA GLY A 31 -5.47 6.73 10.77
C GLY A 31 -3.99 6.29 10.69
N LEU A 32 -3.63 5.30 9.88
CA LEU A 32 -2.24 4.84 9.69
C LEU A 32 -1.79 5.00 8.23
N PRO A 33 -0.51 5.32 7.97
CA PRO A 33 0.01 5.29 6.62
C PRO A 33 -0.20 3.94 5.92
N VAL A 34 -0.48 3.94 4.60
CA VAL A 34 -0.58 2.70 3.80
C VAL A 34 0.61 1.77 4.05
N THR A 35 1.83 2.32 4.09
CA THR A 35 3.06 1.58 4.40
C THR A 35 3.02 0.89 5.77
N GLU A 36 2.42 1.52 6.80
CA GLU A 36 2.35 0.91 8.14
C GLU A 36 1.44 -0.31 8.16
N HIS A 37 0.32 -0.31 7.42
CA HIS A 37 -0.53 -1.50 7.27
C HIS A 37 0.26 -2.68 6.69
N GLN A 38 1.13 -2.43 5.73
CA GLN A 38 1.96 -3.47 5.10
C GLN A 38 3.09 -3.94 6.04
N ILE A 39 3.70 -3.05 6.82
CA ILE A 39 4.66 -3.41 7.88
C ILE A 39 3.99 -4.34 8.92
N LEU A 40 2.77 -4.00 9.35
CA LEU A 40 2.02 -4.82 10.29
C LEU A 40 1.66 -6.21 9.70
N ALA A 41 1.30 -6.26 8.42
CA ALA A 41 1.05 -7.52 7.72
C ALA A 41 2.33 -8.37 7.60
N ALA A 42 3.46 -7.76 7.24
CA ALA A 42 4.76 -8.42 7.18
C ALA A 42 5.18 -8.98 8.57
N LYS A 43 5.04 -8.17 9.63
CA LYS A 43 5.29 -8.62 11.00
C LYS A 43 4.42 -9.82 11.40
N LYS A 44 3.12 -9.76 11.10
CA LYS A 44 2.17 -10.86 11.37
C LYS A 44 2.57 -12.15 10.65
N ALA A 45 3.18 -12.05 9.47
CA ALA A 45 3.70 -13.18 8.71
C ALA A 45 5.05 -13.73 9.22
N GLY A 46 5.63 -13.13 10.26
CA GLY A 46 6.93 -13.54 10.81
C GLY A 46 8.14 -13.02 10.04
N ILE A 47 7.95 -12.00 9.19
CA ILE A 47 9.05 -11.30 8.52
C ILE A 47 9.76 -10.42 9.56
N HIS A 48 11.06 -10.62 9.75
CA HIS A 48 11.84 -9.93 10.78
C HIS A 48 12.67 -8.77 10.24
N THR A 49 12.99 -8.78 8.93
CA THR A 49 13.72 -7.71 8.24
C THR A 49 12.94 -7.28 7.01
N LEU A 50 12.70 -5.98 6.88
CA LEU A 50 11.97 -5.38 5.77
C LEU A 50 12.81 -4.25 5.16
N VAL A 51 13.04 -4.29 3.86
CA VAL A 51 13.70 -3.20 3.12
C VAL A 51 12.63 -2.34 2.46
N LEU A 52 12.60 -1.06 2.76
CA LEU A 52 11.79 -0.09 2.03
C LEU A 52 12.59 0.35 0.79
N ALA A 53 12.14 -0.07 -0.39
CA ALA A 53 12.71 0.38 -1.66
C ALA A 53 12.10 1.75 -2.00
N THR A 54 12.85 2.82 -1.72
CA THR A 54 12.42 4.20 -1.84
C THR A 54 13.10 4.87 -3.03
N SER A 55 12.43 5.85 -3.62
CA SER A 55 13.03 6.78 -4.56
C SER A 55 13.51 8.05 -3.82
N TYR A 56 13.38 9.20 -4.44
CA TYR A 56 13.84 10.52 -3.96
C TYR A 56 13.22 11.04 -2.64
N LEU A 57 12.26 10.31 -2.01
CA LEU A 57 11.56 10.74 -0.79
C LEU A 57 11.94 9.91 0.45
N ALA A 58 13.14 9.35 0.50
CA ALA A 58 13.60 8.55 1.66
C ALA A 58 13.55 9.35 2.97
N GLU A 59 13.77 10.67 2.93
CA GLU A 59 13.71 11.56 4.08
C GLU A 59 12.30 11.67 4.71
N VAL A 60 11.24 11.31 3.98
CA VAL A 60 9.86 11.31 4.50
C VAL A 60 9.59 10.04 5.31
N PHE A 61 10.20 8.93 4.94
CA PHE A 61 9.99 7.63 5.59
C PHE A 61 10.78 7.47 6.88
N THR A 62 12.05 7.87 6.87
CA THR A 62 12.97 7.65 8.00
C THR A 62 12.50 8.28 9.32
N PRO A 63 11.97 9.52 9.36
CA PRO A 63 11.47 10.09 10.62
C PRO A 63 10.29 9.32 11.22
N TYR A 64 9.46 8.67 10.39
CA TYR A 64 8.28 7.96 10.84
C TYR A 64 8.57 6.50 11.20
N PHE A 65 9.30 5.78 10.34
CA PHE A 65 9.53 4.34 10.48
C PHE A 65 10.82 4.00 11.22
N GLY A 66 11.80 4.91 11.29
CA GLY A 66 13.07 4.69 11.99
C GLY A 66 13.77 3.42 11.51
N ASP A 67 14.32 2.68 12.47
CA ASP A 67 14.96 1.37 12.25
C ASP A 67 14.01 0.17 12.36
N GLY A 68 12.70 0.43 12.60
CA GLY A 68 11.67 -0.60 12.76
C GLY A 68 11.50 -1.14 14.18
N SER A 69 12.29 -0.68 15.15
CA SER A 69 12.20 -1.13 16.55
C SER A 69 10.81 -0.93 17.16
N LYS A 70 10.09 0.12 16.78
CA LYS A 70 8.67 0.36 17.15
C LYS A 70 7.77 -0.84 16.87
N TRP A 71 8.05 -1.60 15.81
CA TRP A 71 7.27 -2.79 15.43
C TRP A 71 7.98 -4.10 15.80
N GLY A 72 9.16 -4.05 16.43
CA GLY A 72 9.95 -5.24 16.75
C GLY A 72 10.50 -5.92 15.47
N MET A 73 10.76 -5.15 14.43
CA MET A 73 11.34 -5.55 13.15
C MET A 73 12.62 -4.76 12.89
N LYS A 74 13.41 -5.20 11.93
CA LYS A 74 14.50 -4.40 11.36
C LYS A 74 14.03 -3.79 10.04
N ILE A 75 14.01 -2.46 9.95
CA ILE A 75 13.70 -1.73 8.72
C ILE A 75 14.99 -1.15 8.15
N LEU A 76 15.22 -1.39 6.87
CA LEU A 76 16.33 -0.87 6.08
C LEU A 76 15.77 -0.04 4.92
N TYR A 77 16.59 0.84 4.36
CA TYR A 77 16.19 1.74 3.27
C TYR A 77 17.13 1.55 2.08
N ALA A 78 16.57 1.13 0.95
CA ALA A 78 17.27 1.08 -0.33
C ALA A 78 16.81 2.28 -1.17
N VAL A 79 17.71 3.27 -1.32
CA VAL A 79 17.41 4.50 -2.03
C VAL A 79 17.88 4.39 -3.48
N GLU A 80 16.98 4.64 -4.41
CA GLU A 80 17.28 4.75 -5.84
C GLU A 80 17.61 6.20 -6.20
N LYS A 81 18.71 6.42 -6.91
CA LYS A 81 19.05 7.75 -7.45
C LYS A 81 18.17 8.12 -8.63
N GLU A 82 17.81 7.11 -9.42
CA GLU A 82 16.89 7.21 -10.55
C GLU A 82 15.94 6.01 -10.52
N PRO A 83 14.69 6.13 -11.02
CA PRO A 83 13.74 5.03 -11.00
C PRO A 83 14.25 3.81 -11.80
N LEU A 84 14.36 2.68 -11.13
CA LEU A 84 14.84 1.43 -11.72
C LEU A 84 13.71 0.48 -12.18
N GLY A 85 12.46 0.90 -12.08
CA GLY A 85 11.31 0.01 -12.28
C GLY A 85 11.15 -1.01 -11.15
N THR A 86 10.11 -1.84 -11.22
CA THR A 86 9.81 -2.78 -10.12
C THR A 86 10.90 -3.83 -9.93
N GLY A 87 11.45 -4.38 -11.01
CA GLY A 87 12.53 -5.38 -10.96
C GLY A 87 13.86 -4.81 -10.49
N GLY A 88 14.25 -3.66 -11.04
CA GLY A 88 15.49 -3.00 -10.61
C GLY A 88 15.44 -2.55 -9.15
N ALA A 89 14.28 -2.07 -8.66
CA ALA A 89 14.05 -1.74 -7.26
C ALA A 89 14.22 -2.95 -6.34
N ILE A 90 13.62 -4.10 -6.72
CA ILE A 90 13.75 -5.36 -5.99
C ILE A 90 15.23 -5.78 -5.95
N ARG A 91 15.92 -5.76 -7.10
CA ARG A 91 17.33 -6.15 -7.19
C ARG A 91 18.24 -5.25 -6.33
N ASN A 92 18.00 -3.94 -6.37
CA ASN A 92 18.74 -2.97 -5.57
C ASN A 92 18.50 -3.18 -4.06
N ALA A 93 17.25 -3.35 -3.65
CA ALA A 93 16.88 -3.56 -2.25
C ALA A 93 17.43 -4.90 -1.70
N ALA A 94 17.48 -5.94 -2.52
CA ALA A 94 17.98 -7.26 -2.15
C ALA A 94 19.47 -7.26 -1.78
N GLU A 95 20.27 -6.27 -2.18
CA GLU A 95 21.66 -6.12 -1.75
C GLU A 95 21.80 -5.93 -0.22
N LEU A 96 20.74 -5.47 0.44
CA LEU A 96 20.70 -5.29 1.89
C LEU A 96 20.26 -6.55 2.66
N LEU A 97 19.90 -7.62 1.93
CA LEU A 97 19.37 -8.88 2.49
C LEU A 97 20.36 -10.04 2.30
N GLY A 98 20.27 -11.03 3.19
CA GLY A 98 20.90 -12.32 3.00
C GLY A 98 20.28 -13.12 1.84
N ARG A 99 20.90 -14.23 1.45
CA ARG A 99 20.45 -15.11 0.36
C ARG A 99 19.93 -16.47 0.83
N ASP A 100 19.73 -16.63 2.14
CA ASP A 100 19.36 -17.91 2.75
C ASP A 100 17.85 -18.08 2.93
N GLU A 101 17.08 -17.02 2.78
CA GLU A 101 15.64 -17.00 3.06
C GLU A 101 14.85 -16.50 1.84
N PRO A 102 13.60 -17.00 1.65
CA PRO A 102 12.69 -16.44 0.65
C PRO A 102 12.46 -14.94 0.89
N VAL A 103 12.33 -14.19 -0.19
CA VAL A 103 12.10 -12.74 -0.14
C VAL A 103 10.65 -12.45 -0.52
N VAL A 104 9.88 -11.87 0.40
CA VAL A 104 8.51 -11.43 0.13
C VAL A 104 8.54 -10.01 -0.38
N ILE A 105 7.96 -9.79 -1.54
CA ILE A 105 7.86 -8.47 -2.18
C ILE A 105 6.42 -7.96 -2.03
N PHE A 106 6.28 -6.71 -1.62
CA PHE A 106 4.99 -6.03 -1.50
C PHE A 106 4.95 -4.83 -2.44
N ASN A 107 3.89 -4.73 -3.25
CA ASN A 107 3.56 -3.48 -3.91
C ASN A 107 3.05 -2.48 -2.88
N GLY A 108 3.68 -1.32 -2.78
CA GLY A 108 3.46 -0.31 -1.73
C GLY A 108 2.10 0.39 -1.76
N ASP A 109 1.24 0.00 -2.69
CA ASP A 109 -0.09 0.59 -2.89
C ASP A 109 -1.25 -0.40 -2.70
N VAL A 110 -0.96 -1.58 -2.17
CA VAL A 110 -1.97 -2.63 -1.98
C VAL A 110 -2.26 -2.84 -0.50
N LEU A 111 -3.54 -2.83 -0.15
CA LEU A 111 -4.04 -3.34 1.13
C LEU A 111 -4.58 -4.75 0.91
N SER A 112 -4.08 -5.72 1.68
CA SER A 112 -4.52 -7.12 1.56
C SER A 112 -4.55 -7.83 2.91
N ARG A 113 -5.52 -8.73 3.09
CA ARG A 113 -5.65 -9.56 4.29
C ARG A 113 -5.37 -11.04 4.03
N HIS A 114 -4.77 -11.40 2.87
CA HIS A 114 -4.38 -12.78 2.60
C HIS A 114 -3.31 -13.28 3.57
N SER A 115 -3.19 -14.59 3.69
CA SER A 115 -2.19 -15.21 4.55
C SER A 115 -0.82 -15.28 3.88
N ILE A 116 0.02 -14.26 4.10
CA ILE A 116 1.41 -14.24 3.62
C ILE A 116 2.20 -15.46 4.13
N ALA A 117 1.96 -15.88 5.38
CA ALA A 117 2.61 -17.06 5.94
C ALA A 117 2.27 -18.35 5.16
N ASN A 118 1.01 -18.51 4.74
CA ASN A 118 0.59 -19.65 3.92
C ASN A 118 1.17 -19.53 2.49
N GLN A 119 1.27 -18.32 1.93
CA GLN A 119 1.92 -18.09 0.64
C GLN A 119 3.40 -18.48 0.69
N ILE A 120 4.14 -18.14 1.76
CA ILE A 120 5.53 -18.55 1.97
C ILE A 120 5.63 -20.09 2.07
N ALA A 121 4.76 -20.72 2.87
CA ALA A 121 4.75 -22.16 3.01
C ALA A 121 4.43 -22.87 1.67
N PHE A 122 3.49 -22.33 0.90
CA PHE A 122 3.16 -22.81 -0.44
C PHE A 122 4.36 -22.69 -1.39
N HIS A 123 5.05 -21.57 -1.38
CA HIS A 123 6.27 -21.32 -2.18
C HIS A 123 7.33 -22.39 -1.87
N GLN A 124 7.61 -22.64 -0.59
CA GLN A 124 8.61 -23.60 -0.16
C GLN A 124 8.21 -25.04 -0.52
N SER A 125 6.94 -25.42 -0.32
CA SER A 125 6.45 -26.78 -0.59
C SER A 125 6.48 -27.15 -2.08
N ASN A 126 6.40 -26.15 -2.96
CA ASN A 126 6.47 -26.33 -4.41
C ASN A 126 7.88 -26.13 -4.99
N ASN A 127 8.88 -25.82 -4.15
CA ASN A 127 10.22 -25.42 -4.59
C ASN A 127 10.14 -24.37 -5.71
N ALA A 128 9.29 -23.36 -5.50
CA ALA A 128 9.00 -22.36 -6.49
C ALA A 128 10.15 -21.35 -6.66
N ASP A 129 10.38 -20.88 -7.87
CA ASP A 129 11.23 -19.73 -8.14
C ASP A 129 10.52 -18.43 -7.76
N VAL A 130 9.22 -18.35 -8.12
CA VAL A 130 8.33 -17.24 -7.76
C VAL A 130 6.94 -17.78 -7.44
N THR A 131 6.33 -17.20 -6.40
CA THR A 131 4.91 -17.43 -6.09
C THR A 131 4.18 -16.09 -6.04
N LEU A 132 3.22 -15.91 -6.94
CA LEU A 132 2.38 -14.71 -7.02
C LEU A 132 1.13 -14.91 -6.17
N HIS A 133 0.77 -13.93 -5.33
CA HIS A 133 -0.59 -13.87 -4.78
C HIS A 133 -1.58 -13.51 -5.87
N LEU A 134 -2.60 -14.32 -6.04
CA LEU A 134 -3.67 -14.14 -7.02
C LEU A 134 -5.02 -13.95 -6.33
N ILE A 135 -5.83 -13.04 -6.90
CA ILE A 135 -7.21 -12.81 -6.49
C ILE A 135 -8.10 -12.70 -7.73
N ASP A 136 -9.37 -13.11 -7.62
CA ASP A 136 -10.34 -12.85 -8.68
C ASP A 136 -11.01 -11.49 -8.48
N VAL A 137 -11.15 -10.76 -9.58
CA VAL A 137 -11.83 -9.47 -9.65
C VAL A 137 -12.92 -9.50 -10.71
N ASP A 138 -13.92 -8.62 -10.59
CA ASP A 138 -15.01 -8.53 -11.57
C ASP A 138 -14.51 -8.00 -12.93
N ASP A 139 -13.54 -7.10 -12.92
CA ASP A 139 -12.93 -6.52 -14.12
C ASP A 139 -11.40 -6.53 -14.04
N ALA A 140 -10.80 -7.42 -14.79
CA ALA A 140 -9.34 -7.62 -14.81
C ALA A 140 -8.59 -6.70 -15.81
N ARG A 141 -9.29 -5.85 -16.59
CA ARG A 141 -8.68 -5.04 -17.67
C ARG A 141 -7.58 -4.10 -17.20
N ALA A 142 -7.71 -3.57 -15.99
CA ALA A 142 -6.76 -2.63 -15.42
C ALA A 142 -5.52 -3.28 -14.79
N PHE A 143 -5.48 -4.62 -14.70
CA PHE A 143 -4.49 -5.38 -13.96
C PHE A 143 -3.74 -6.38 -14.84
N GLY A 144 -2.65 -6.95 -14.31
CA GLY A 144 -1.98 -8.10 -14.91
C GLY A 144 -2.79 -9.37 -14.68
N CYS A 145 -3.34 -9.98 -15.75
CA CYS A 145 -4.09 -11.21 -15.65
C CYS A 145 -3.15 -12.44 -15.71
N VAL A 146 -3.38 -13.41 -14.83
CA VAL A 146 -2.45 -14.52 -14.58
C VAL A 146 -3.21 -15.86 -14.65
N PRO A 147 -3.34 -16.46 -15.83
CA PRO A 147 -3.89 -17.79 -15.96
C PRO A 147 -2.95 -18.84 -15.36
N THR A 148 -3.55 -19.84 -14.70
CA THR A 148 -2.83 -20.97 -14.12
C THR A 148 -3.39 -22.29 -14.63
N ASP A 149 -2.58 -23.34 -14.62
CA ASP A 149 -3.05 -24.71 -14.84
C ASP A 149 -3.70 -25.32 -13.57
N SER A 150 -4.14 -26.57 -13.67
CA SER A 150 -4.79 -27.27 -12.55
C SER A 150 -3.86 -27.54 -11.35
N ALA A 151 -2.55 -27.46 -11.54
CA ALA A 151 -1.55 -27.58 -10.48
C ALA A 151 -1.19 -26.21 -9.85
N GLY A 152 -1.79 -25.12 -10.35
CA GLY A 152 -1.49 -23.76 -9.90
C GLY A 152 -0.24 -23.15 -10.54
N ARG A 153 0.37 -23.80 -11.54
CA ARG A 153 1.49 -23.19 -12.29
C ARG A 153 0.97 -22.06 -13.16
N VAL A 154 1.68 -20.96 -13.16
CA VAL A 154 1.40 -19.82 -14.05
C VAL A 154 1.73 -20.20 -15.48
N THR A 155 0.76 -20.08 -16.39
CA THR A 155 0.91 -20.40 -17.82
C THR A 155 1.21 -19.18 -18.67
N ALA A 156 0.82 -18.00 -18.20
CA ALA A 156 1.17 -16.71 -18.81
C ALA A 156 1.08 -15.59 -17.75
N PHE A 157 1.77 -14.48 -18.01
CA PHE A 157 1.58 -13.21 -17.30
C PHE A 157 1.25 -12.15 -18.36
N LEU A 158 0.04 -11.61 -18.32
CA LEU A 158 -0.53 -10.77 -19.39
C LEU A 158 -0.92 -9.41 -18.82
N GLU A 159 -0.04 -8.44 -19.00
CA GLU A 159 -0.21 -7.09 -18.42
C GLU A 159 -1.24 -6.27 -19.21
N LYS A 160 -2.31 -5.86 -18.53
CA LYS A 160 -3.35 -4.93 -19.01
C LYS A 160 -3.90 -5.24 -20.39
N MET A 161 -4.87 -6.12 -20.45
CA MET A 161 -5.52 -6.54 -21.70
C MET A 161 -6.93 -5.96 -21.80
N ASP A 162 -7.33 -5.53 -23.00
CA ASP A 162 -8.73 -5.12 -23.26
C ASP A 162 -9.72 -6.28 -23.11
N ASN A 163 -9.26 -7.51 -23.44
CA ASN A 163 -10.02 -8.73 -23.29
C ASN A 163 -9.24 -9.75 -22.44
N PRO A 164 -9.35 -9.68 -21.10
CA PRO A 164 -8.65 -10.59 -20.19
C PRO A 164 -9.09 -12.05 -20.42
N VAL A 165 -8.12 -12.97 -20.42
CA VAL A 165 -8.40 -14.42 -20.58
C VAL A 165 -8.84 -15.08 -19.28
N THR A 166 -8.69 -14.38 -18.15
CA THR A 166 -9.12 -14.81 -16.81
C THR A 166 -9.39 -13.59 -15.95
N ASN A 167 -10.23 -13.75 -14.93
CA ASN A 167 -10.43 -12.72 -13.90
C ASN A 167 -9.41 -12.81 -12.74
N SER A 168 -8.53 -13.83 -12.78
CA SER A 168 -7.46 -14.00 -11.79
C SER A 168 -6.33 -13.02 -12.11
N ILE A 169 -6.05 -12.12 -11.18
CA ILE A 169 -5.07 -11.05 -11.37
C ILE A 169 -3.90 -11.18 -10.40
N ASN A 170 -2.80 -10.57 -10.76
CA ASN A 170 -1.68 -10.31 -9.86
C ASN A 170 -2.10 -9.34 -8.76
N ALA A 171 -2.10 -9.81 -7.52
CA ALA A 171 -2.55 -9.06 -6.35
C ALA A 171 -1.44 -8.24 -5.67
N GLY A 172 -0.23 -8.16 -6.26
CA GLY A 172 0.85 -7.28 -5.80
C GLY A 172 1.60 -7.77 -4.55
N CYS A 173 1.56 -9.07 -4.26
CA CYS A 173 2.43 -9.70 -3.27
C CYS A 173 3.10 -10.93 -3.89
N TYR A 174 4.41 -11.01 -3.78
CA TYR A 174 5.22 -12.06 -4.40
C TYR A 174 6.13 -12.72 -3.36
N VAL A 175 6.43 -14.00 -3.53
CA VAL A 175 7.54 -14.66 -2.83
C VAL A 175 8.55 -15.10 -3.86
N PHE A 176 9.78 -14.66 -3.72
CA PHE A 176 10.90 -14.98 -4.59
C PHE A 176 11.91 -15.88 -3.89
N SER A 177 12.43 -16.86 -4.60
CA SER A 177 13.72 -17.47 -4.26
C SER A 177 14.84 -16.46 -4.50
N PRO A 178 15.79 -16.28 -3.56
CA PRO A 178 16.85 -15.26 -3.68
C PRO A 178 17.63 -15.33 -4.98
N GLN A 179 17.87 -16.54 -5.48
CA GLN A 179 18.64 -16.79 -6.72
C GLN A 179 17.98 -16.15 -7.95
N VAL A 180 16.63 -16.11 -7.97
CA VAL A 180 15.88 -15.48 -9.08
C VAL A 180 16.04 -13.96 -9.07
N ILE A 181 16.13 -13.36 -7.88
CA ILE A 181 16.39 -11.92 -7.76
C ILE A 181 17.78 -11.57 -8.30
N ASP A 182 18.77 -12.45 -8.06
CA ASP A 182 20.14 -12.24 -8.54
C ASP A 182 20.28 -12.33 -10.08
N GLU A 183 19.32 -12.96 -10.76
CA GLU A 183 19.23 -12.99 -12.22
C GLU A 183 18.74 -11.66 -12.83
N ILE A 184 18.10 -10.78 -12.02
CA ILE A 184 17.70 -9.46 -12.49
C ILE A 184 18.94 -8.56 -12.62
N PRO A 185 19.18 -7.94 -13.80
CA PRO A 185 20.37 -7.11 -14.01
C PRO A 185 20.46 -5.95 -13.00
N PHE A 186 21.59 -5.87 -12.30
CA PHE A 186 21.82 -4.81 -11.31
C PHE A 186 21.96 -3.43 -11.98
N GLY A 187 21.37 -2.40 -11.37
CA GLY A 187 21.45 -1.02 -11.83
C GLY A 187 20.74 -0.74 -13.17
N THR A 188 19.84 -1.64 -13.59
CA THR A 188 19.12 -1.54 -14.86
C THR A 188 17.63 -1.33 -14.58
N VAL A 189 16.96 -0.56 -15.44
CA VAL A 189 15.50 -0.41 -15.41
C VAL A 189 14.85 -1.69 -15.88
N VAL A 190 14.16 -2.40 -14.98
CA VAL A 190 13.46 -3.66 -15.26
C VAL A 190 12.06 -3.64 -14.64
N SER A 191 11.06 -4.12 -15.37
CA SER A 191 9.72 -4.41 -14.83
C SER A 191 9.57 -5.90 -14.57
N VAL A 192 9.22 -6.30 -13.34
CA VAL A 192 8.94 -7.72 -13.06
C VAL A 192 7.74 -8.21 -13.84
N GLU A 193 6.72 -7.37 -14.02
CA GLU A 193 5.47 -7.71 -14.68
C GLU A 193 5.62 -7.89 -16.20
N ARG A 194 6.46 -7.06 -16.82
CA ARG A 194 6.63 -7.05 -18.29
C ARG A 194 7.81 -7.86 -18.78
N GLU A 195 8.78 -8.10 -17.93
CA GLU A 195 10.05 -8.73 -18.30
C GLU A 195 10.31 -9.99 -17.49
N THR A 196 10.44 -9.89 -16.16
CA THR A 196 10.89 -11.02 -15.33
C THR A 196 9.87 -12.16 -15.31
N PHE A 197 8.61 -11.89 -14.97
CA PHE A 197 7.59 -12.96 -14.90
C PHE A 197 7.35 -13.61 -16.26
N PRO A 198 7.15 -12.86 -17.38
CA PRO A 198 7.03 -13.48 -18.70
C PRO A 198 8.25 -14.32 -19.10
N ALA A 199 9.47 -13.85 -18.81
CA ALA A 199 10.69 -14.59 -19.12
C ALA A 199 10.78 -15.91 -18.34
N LEU A 200 10.51 -15.90 -17.02
CA LEU A 200 10.52 -17.11 -16.20
C LEU A 200 9.48 -18.13 -16.68
N VAL A 201 8.26 -17.69 -17.00
CA VAL A 201 7.19 -18.54 -17.50
C VAL A 201 7.57 -19.15 -18.86
N SER A 202 8.10 -18.35 -19.80
CA SER A 202 8.51 -18.83 -21.13
C SER A 202 9.66 -19.84 -21.07
N GLN A 203 10.52 -19.75 -20.07
CA GLN A 203 11.61 -20.70 -19.79
C GLN A 203 11.13 -21.97 -19.07
N GLY A 204 9.83 -22.10 -18.76
CA GLY A 204 9.28 -23.25 -18.04
C GLY A 204 9.72 -23.32 -16.56
N ARG A 205 10.16 -22.20 -15.99
CA ARG A 205 10.57 -22.10 -14.59
C ARG A 205 9.37 -22.34 -13.63
N PRO A 206 9.59 -22.79 -12.39
CA PRO A 206 8.53 -23.05 -11.43
C PRO A 206 7.93 -21.73 -10.86
N VAL A 207 7.07 -21.10 -11.64
CA VAL A 207 6.27 -19.93 -11.24
C VAL A 207 4.86 -20.40 -10.89
N PHE A 208 4.39 -20.09 -9.68
CA PHE A 208 3.09 -20.52 -9.18
C PHE A 208 2.20 -19.36 -8.78
N GLY A 209 0.90 -19.56 -8.89
CA GLY A 209 -0.13 -18.69 -8.33
C GLY A 209 -0.63 -19.25 -7.00
N TYR A 210 -0.49 -18.47 -5.93
CA TYR A 210 -1.17 -18.71 -4.65
C TYR A 210 -2.48 -17.95 -4.65
N LYS A 211 -3.58 -18.65 -4.86
CA LYS A 211 -4.91 -18.05 -4.95
C LYS A 211 -5.60 -18.07 -3.59
N GLU A 212 -5.83 -16.88 -3.05
CA GLU A 212 -6.59 -16.70 -1.82
C GLU A 212 -7.54 -15.51 -1.95
N GLN A 213 -8.85 -15.80 -1.87
CA GLN A 213 -9.87 -14.75 -1.92
C GLN A 213 -10.04 -14.14 -0.52
N SER A 214 -9.48 -12.96 -0.34
CA SER A 214 -9.53 -12.18 0.90
C SER A 214 -9.78 -10.71 0.58
N TYR A 215 -9.88 -9.86 1.61
CA TYR A 215 -9.90 -8.41 1.37
C TYR A 215 -8.65 -7.99 0.60
N TRP A 216 -8.88 -7.26 -0.48
CA TRP A 216 -7.84 -6.72 -1.34
C TRP A 216 -8.29 -5.39 -1.96
N LEU A 217 -7.39 -4.40 -1.98
CA LEU A 217 -7.66 -3.09 -2.56
C LEU A 217 -6.35 -2.45 -3.07
N ASP A 218 -6.33 -2.10 -4.35
CA ASP A 218 -5.33 -1.16 -4.91
C ASP A 218 -5.73 0.27 -4.53
N VAL A 219 -4.91 0.91 -3.70
CA VAL A 219 -5.11 2.29 -3.24
C VAL A 219 -4.54 3.26 -4.28
N GLY A 220 -4.98 3.15 -5.51
CA GLY A 220 -4.45 3.90 -6.66
C GLY A 220 -5.17 5.21 -6.98
N THR A 221 -6.33 5.47 -6.39
CA THR A 221 -7.17 6.65 -6.62
C THR A 221 -7.70 7.24 -5.32
N PRO A 222 -8.15 8.52 -5.29
CA PRO A 222 -8.79 9.09 -4.11
C PRO A 222 -10.00 8.26 -3.63
N ALA A 223 -10.88 7.85 -4.53
CA ALA A 223 -12.03 6.99 -4.21
C ALA A 223 -11.61 5.68 -3.54
N ALA A 224 -10.53 5.02 -4.03
CA ALA A 224 -10.00 3.81 -3.43
C ALA A 224 -9.38 4.06 -2.05
N LEU A 225 -8.69 5.20 -1.84
CA LEU A 225 -8.15 5.58 -0.53
C LEU A 225 -9.29 5.75 0.51
N PHE A 226 -10.34 6.49 0.16
CA PHE A 226 -11.51 6.69 1.02
C PHE A 226 -12.23 5.36 1.30
N LYS A 227 -12.42 4.54 0.25
CA LYS A 227 -12.98 3.19 0.42
C LYS A 227 -12.13 2.34 1.39
N GLY A 228 -10.81 2.32 1.20
CA GLY A 228 -9.90 1.57 2.08
C GLY A 228 -9.96 2.04 3.53
N SER A 229 -10.11 3.35 3.76
CA SER A 229 -10.27 3.90 5.10
C SER A 229 -11.58 3.41 5.74
N ARG A 230 -12.69 3.53 5.04
CA ARG A 230 -14.00 3.03 5.53
C ARG A 230 -14.00 1.54 5.81
N ASP A 231 -13.44 0.74 4.89
CA ASP A 231 -13.43 -0.73 5.00
C ASP A 231 -12.64 -1.25 6.22
N LEU A 232 -11.71 -0.46 6.74
CA LEU A 232 -10.86 -0.82 7.88
C LEU A 232 -11.35 -0.28 9.22
N ILE A 233 -12.35 0.61 9.22
CA ILE A 233 -12.94 1.22 10.42
C ILE A 233 -14.17 0.43 10.83
N GLU A 234 -14.25 0.06 12.11
CA GLU A 234 -15.44 -0.51 12.71
C GLU A 234 -16.30 0.59 13.33
N GLY A 235 -17.55 0.73 12.84
CA GLY A 235 -18.48 1.77 13.29
C GLY A 235 -18.40 3.07 12.49
N ASP A 236 -18.83 4.16 13.11
CA ASP A 236 -19.01 5.45 12.43
C ASP A 236 -17.70 6.20 12.20
N TYR A 237 -16.73 6.04 13.09
CA TYR A 237 -15.41 6.68 12.98
C TYR A 237 -14.35 5.98 13.81
N GLN A 238 -13.09 6.27 13.51
CA GLN A 238 -11.93 5.91 14.31
C GLN A 238 -11.09 7.17 14.59
N ALA A 239 -10.71 7.40 15.85
CA ALA A 239 -9.81 8.47 16.23
C ALA A 239 -8.53 7.92 16.85
N MET A 240 -7.39 8.47 16.45
CA MET A 240 -6.08 8.08 16.97
C MET A 240 -5.79 8.74 18.33
N PRO A 241 -4.82 8.21 19.11
CA PRO A 241 -4.55 8.67 20.46
C PRO A 241 -4.25 10.18 20.57
N GLY A 242 -4.69 10.78 21.68
CA GLY A 242 -4.49 12.21 21.97
C GLY A 242 -5.49 13.14 21.31
N THR A 243 -6.44 12.61 20.53
CA THR A 243 -7.50 13.39 19.91
C THR A 243 -8.63 13.67 20.90
N THR A 244 -9.10 14.91 20.93
CA THR A 244 -10.25 15.37 21.72
C THR A 244 -11.42 15.72 20.83
N ILE A 245 -12.61 15.27 21.21
CA ILE A 245 -13.84 15.45 20.43
C ILE A 245 -14.91 16.04 21.36
N ALA A 246 -15.54 17.14 20.96
CA ALA A 246 -16.65 17.74 21.71
C ALA A 246 -17.85 16.79 21.78
N ALA A 247 -18.57 16.80 22.91
CA ALA A 247 -19.65 15.84 23.17
C ALA A 247 -20.83 15.92 22.20
N ASP A 248 -21.03 17.08 21.57
CA ASP A 248 -22.09 17.35 20.59
C ASP A 248 -21.61 17.31 19.14
N ALA A 249 -20.35 16.95 18.88
CA ALA A 249 -19.84 16.73 17.54
C ALA A 249 -20.45 15.44 16.93
N GLN A 250 -20.82 15.50 15.66
CA GLN A 250 -21.40 14.38 14.91
C GLN A 250 -20.38 13.89 13.88
N ILE A 251 -19.92 12.65 14.01
CA ILE A 251 -18.90 12.06 13.16
C ILE A 251 -19.42 10.71 12.67
N THR A 252 -19.49 10.55 11.35
CA THR A 252 -20.11 9.39 10.69
C THR A 252 -19.38 8.96 9.42
N GLY A 253 -19.89 7.95 8.74
CA GLY A 253 -19.48 7.54 7.39
C GLY A 253 -18.13 6.85 7.32
N GLY A 254 -17.63 6.25 8.43
CA GLY A 254 -16.32 5.63 8.45
C GLY A 254 -15.18 6.66 8.42
N THR A 255 -15.40 7.81 9.06
CA THR A 255 -14.38 8.87 9.16
C THR A 255 -13.15 8.42 9.94
N SER A 256 -11.96 8.66 9.40
CA SER A 256 -10.71 8.48 10.14
C SER A 256 -10.16 9.80 10.63
N ILE A 257 -9.75 9.86 11.90
CA ILE A 257 -9.17 11.04 12.55
C ILE A 257 -7.79 10.67 13.09
N GLY A 258 -6.78 11.42 12.65
CA GLY A 258 -5.41 11.27 13.11
C GLY A 258 -5.21 11.56 14.58
N ALA A 259 -3.98 11.50 15.03
CA ALA A 259 -3.59 11.72 16.42
C ALA A 259 -3.57 13.22 16.79
N ARG A 260 -3.82 13.51 18.08
CA ARG A 260 -3.68 14.87 18.65
C ARG A 260 -4.56 15.93 17.99
N CYS A 261 -5.68 15.51 17.40
CA CYS A 261 -6.65 16.44 16.82
C CYS A 261 -7.55 17.07 17.88
N THR A 262 -8.12 18.22 17.56
CA THR A 262 -9.16 18.87 18.37
C THR A 262 -10.38 19.12 17.50
N ILE A 263 -11.52 18.52 17.87
CA ILE A 263 -12.80 18.66 17.17
C ILE A 263 -13.76 19.45 18.05
N GLY A 264 -14.14 20.64 17.58
CA GLY A 264 -14.96 21.63 18.29
C GLY A 264 -16.44 21.24 18.41
N ALA A 265 -17.17 22.06 19.16
CA ALA A 265 -18.60 21.90 19.42
C ALA A 265 -19.43 22.05 18.13
N GLY A 266 -20.50 21.25 18.01
CA GLY A 266 -21.42 21.31 16.86
C GLY A 266 -20.78 20.99 15.51
N VAL A 267 -19.59 20.40 15.46
CA VAL A 267 -18.92 19.98 14.22
C VAL A 267 -19.63 18.78 13.63
N HIS A 268 -19.79 18.79 12.31
CA HIS A 268 -20.34 17.66 11.54
C HIS A 268 -19.30 17.15 10.55
N ILE A 269 -18.93 15.87 10.67
CA ILE A 269 -17.96 15.22 9.79
C ILE A 269 -18.54 13.93 9.25
N GLU A 270 -18.51 13.76 7.93
CA GLU A 270 -19.03 12.58 7.24
C GLU A 270 -18.07 12.11 6.17
N ASP A 271 -17.65 10.81 6.24
CA ASP A 271 -16.80 10.18 5.23
C ASP A 271 -15.52 11.00 4.94
N CYS A 272 -14.78 11.37 6.00
CA CYS A 272 -13.56 12.17 5.87
C CYS A 272 -12.31 11.39 6.30
N ILE A 273 -11.17 11.82 5.77
CA ILE A 273 -9.84 11.42 6.23
C ILE A 273 -9.16 12.66 6.82
N ILE A 274 -8.88 12.64 8.11
CA ILE A 274 -8.28 13.75 8.85
C ILE A 274 -6.90 13.32 9.31
N GLY A 275 -5.88 14.11 8.97
CA GLY A 275 -4.50 13.89 9.39
C GLY A 275 -4.25 14.20 10.87
N ASP A 276 -3.01 14.03 11.31
CA ASP A 276 -2.61 14.35 12.69
C ASP A 276 -2.57 15.86 12.94
N ASP A 277 -2.67 16.26 14.24
CA ASP A 277 -2.50 17.64 14.69
C ASP A 277 -3.48 18.64 14.04
N VAL A 278 -4.66 18.18 13.59
CA VAL A 278 -5.70 19.01 12.98
C VAL A 278 -6.58 19.65 14.04
N ILE A 279 -6.89 20.93 13.87
CA ILE A 279 -7.84 21.65 14.68
C ILE A 279 -9.05 21.98 13.81
N ILE A 280 -10.23 21.55 14.22
CA ILE A 280 -11.51 21.87 13.59
C ILE A 280 -12.34 22.64 14.60
N GLU A 281 -12.58 23.93 14.31
CA GLU A 281 -13.35 24.82 15.21
C GLU A 281 -14.85 24.55 15.14
N GLU A 282 -15.60 25.20 16.04
CA GLU A 282 -17.03 24.99 16.22
C GLU A 282 -17.86 25.15 14.94
N GLY A 283 -18.90 24.33 14.79
CA GLY A 283 -19.90 24.43 13.73
C GLY A 283 -19.39 24.14 12.33
N ALA A 284 -18.16 23.64 12.14
CA ALA A 284 -17.65 23.27 10.82
C ALA A 284 -18.37 22.03 10.27
N ILE A 285 -18.57 21.98 8.97
CA ILE A 285 -19.21 20.87 8.24
C ILE A 285 -18.26 20.36 7.18
N LEU A 286 -17.82 19.10 7.32
CA LEU A 286 -16.87 18.46 6.42
C LEU A 286 -17.47 17.16 5.88
N LYS A 287 -17.52 17.02 4.55
CA LYS A 287 -18.01 15.80 3.90
C LYS A 287 -17.04 15.33 2.82
N GLN A 288 -16.78 14.02 2.79
CA GLN A 288 -15.95 13.39 1.75
C GLN A 288 -14.65 14.15 1.49
N SER A 289 -14.03 14.67 2.56
CA SER A 289 -12.89 15.58 2.46
C SER A 289 -11.65 14.99 3.12
N PHE A 290 -10.50 15.35 2.58
CA PHE A 290 -9.20 15.01 3.13
C PHE A 290 -8.58 16.27 3.77
N ILE A 291 -8.37 16.23 5.08
CA ILE A 291 -7.77 17.33 5.83
C ILE A 291 -6.33 16.94 6.17
N ALA A 292 -5.36 17.64 5.59
CA ALA A 292 -3.95 17.32 5.74
C ALA A 292 -3.42 17.61 7.16
N HIS A 293 -2.30 17.01 7.52
CA HIS A 293 -1.67 17.15 8.84
C HIS A 293 -1.50 18.63 9.26
N GLY A 294 -1.82 18.91 10.52
CA GLY A 294 -1.64 20.22 11.15
C GLY A 294 -2.48 21.34 10.54
N THR A 295 -3.53 21.01 9.79
CA THR A 295 -4.46 22.00 9.23
C THR A 295 -5.34 22.59 10.32
N HIS A 296 -5.63 23.88 10.22
CA HIS A 296 -6.61 24.57 11.04
C HIS A 296 -7.84 24.89 10.18
N VAL A 297 -8.99 24.34 10.57
CA VAL A 297 -10.28 24.56 9.93
C VAL A 297 -11.05 25.56 10.78
N PRO A 298 -11.28 26.80 10.28
CA PRO A 298 -12.01 27.84 11.02
C PRO A 298 -13.46 27.46 11.31
N SER A 299 -14.06 28.14 12.31
CA SER A 299 -15.45 27.98 12.69
C SER A 299 -16.41 28.17 11.51
N HIS A 300 -17.49 27.37 11.47
CA HIS A 300 -18.53 27.40 10.46
C HIS A 300 -18.03 27.21 9.01
N THR A 301 -16.83 26.62 8.82
CA THR A 301 -16.32 26.25 7.50
C THR A 301 -17.12 25.09 6.94
N GLU A 302 -17.56 25.19 5.68
CA GLU A 302 -18.20 24.09 4.94
C GLU A 302 -17.30 23.61 3.81
N LYS A 303 -16.98 22.30 3.75
CA LYS A 303 -16.19 21.66 2.69
C LYS A 303 -16.80 20.32 2.29
N VAL A 304 -16.89 20.11 0.99
CA VAL A 304 -17.36 18.87 0.39
C VAL A 304 -16.39 18.44 -0.70
N ALA A 305 -16.01 17.17 -0.70
CA ALA A 305 -15.08 16.59 -1.69
C ALA A 305 -13.82 17.47 -1.88
N THR A 306 -13.20 17.84 -0.77
CA THR A 306 -12.11 18.83 -0.76
C THR A 306 -10.83 18.25 -0.12
N TYR A 307 -9.68 18.49 -0.75
CA TYR A 307 -8.37 18.41 -0.12
C TYR A 307 -8.05 19.76 0.51
N LEU A 308 -7.93 19.79 1.82
CA LEU A 308 -7.62 21.01 2.58
C LEU A 308 -6.31 20.84 3.35
N SER A 309 -5.39 21.76 3.14
CA SER A 309 -4.14 21.88 3.89
C SER A 309 -3.90 23.32 4.34
N LYS A 310 -2.77 23.57 5.02
CA LYS A 310 -2.34 24.94 5.37
C LYS A 310 -2.15 25.85 4.16
N LYS A 311 -1.93 25.27 2.97
CA LYS A 311 -1.55 26.00 1.76
C LYS A 311 -2.53 25.81 0.62
N LEU A 312 -3.27 24.70 0.60
CA LEU A 312 -4.06 24.28 -0.55
C LEU A 312 -5.51 24.03 -0.13
N ASP A 313 -6.42 24.40 -1.02
CA ASP A 313 -7.85 24.13 -0.93
C ASP A 313 -8.30 23.71 -2.35
N LEU A 314 -8.35 22.40 -2.59
CA LEU A 314 -8.51 21.84 -3.92
C LEU A 314 -9.65 20.80 -3.96
N PRO A 315 -10.44 20.71 -5.04
CA PRO A 315 -11.47 19.69 -5.18
C PRO A 315 -10.86 18.29 -5.32
N ILE A 316 -11.53 17.27 -4.76
CA ILE A 316 -11.22 15.86 -4.96
C ILE A 316 -12.26 15.25 -5.89
N ASN A 317 -11.82 14.46 -6.86
CA ASN A 317 -12.69 13.61 -7.67
C ASN A 317 -12.79 12.22 -7.01
N LEU A 318 -13.92 11.94 -6.37
CA LEU A 318 -14.25 10.68 -5.71
C LEU A 318 -15.07 9.76 -6.59
#